data_936945dcee9cb0711a08bcc25dc50634
#
_entry.id   936945dcee9cb0711a08bcc25dc50634
#
_cell.length_a   1.000
_cell.length_b   1.000
_cell.length_c   1.000
_cell.angle_alpha   90.00
_cell.angle_beta   90.00
_cell.angle_gamma   90.00
#
_symmetry.space_group_name_H-M   'P 1'
#
loop_
_entity.id
_entity.type
_entity.pdbx_description
1 polymer ?
#
loop_
_entity_poly.entity_id
_entity_poly.type
_entity_poly.pdbx_seq_one_letter_code
_entity_poly.pdbx_strand_id
1 'polypeptide(L)'
;HYLGGWELDQRLIIMSLLLSAVTSYGSGIEHRKQHYVDDELTGIALWGAIPGAMIGVLFVLSTGTEFKAVFKLLSIVVVGFVIYKMVKRLSHNPSLIEDQGQVELKKLSAASAFGGFLSSVMAIGAGMIYVPAMKFFGKLETRKAIGSSLNIMMIVVPFAVLAHFILLNNYQREKLFDESILLASLICL
;
A
#
# COMPACT_ATOMS: atom_id res chain seq x y z
N HIS A 1 -17.91 -12.43 24.11
CA HIS A 1 -18.48 -11.41 23.21
C HIS A 1 -17.44 -10.55 22.49
N TYR A 2 -16.16 -10.65 22.80
CA TYR A 2 -15.10 -9.87 22.16
C TYR A 2 -14.60 -10.45 20.81
N LEU A 3 -15.09 -11.60 20.37
CA LEU A 3 -14.79 -12.20 19.06
C LEU A 3 -16.04 -12.36 18.20
N GLY A 4 -17.13 -11.66 18.51
CA GLY A 4 -18.36 -11.64 17.72
C GLY A 4 -18.17 -10.91 16.42
N GLY A 5 -17.99 -11.67 15.36
CA GLY A 5 -18.07 -11.20 13.98
C GLY A 5 -17.13 -10.04 13.67
N TRP A 6 -15.96 -10.33 13.14
CA TRP A 6 -15.08 -9.32 12.53
C TRP A 6 -15.85 -8.63 11.40
N GLU A 7 -16.53 -7.56 11.72
CA GLU A 7 -17.08 -6.67 10.72
C GLU A 7 -15.90 -5.84 10.18
N LEU A 8 -15.59 -6.05 8.92
CA LEU A 8 -14.63 -5.24 8.20
C LEU A 8 -15.28 -3.86 8.00
N ASP A 9 -15.10 -3.01 8.99
CA ASP A 9 -15.61 -1.65 8.98
C ASP A 9 -14.58 -0.73 8.29
N GLN A 10 -15.05 0.26 7.56
CA GLN A 10 -14.21 1.29 6.93
C GLN A 10 -13.26 1.97 7.95
N ARG A 11 -13.64 1.97 9.23
CA ARG A 11 -12.80 2.44 10.34
C ARG A 11 -11.51 1.66 10.47
N LEU A 12 -11.57 0.33 10.39
CA LEU A 12 -10.37 -0.52 10.46
C LEU A 12 -9.43 -0.28 9.28
N ILE A 13 -9.98 0.02 8.09
CA ILE A 13 -9.21 0.38 6.91
C ILE A 13 -8.44 1.67 7.17
N ILE A 14 -9.12 2.71 7.64
CA ILE A 14 -8.50 4.02 7.93
C ILE A 14 -7.42 3.89 9.00
N MET A 15 -7.68 3.14 10.08
CA MET A 15 -6.71 2.92 11.16
C MET A 15 -5.47 2.17 10.66
N SER A 16 -5.65 1.13 9.87
CA SER A 16 -4.54 0.39 9.26
C SER A 16 -3.72 1.26 8.32
N LEU A 17 -4.38 2.12 7.52
CA LEU A 17 -3.71 3.08 6.65
C LEU A 17 -2.95 4.14 7.47
N LEU A 18 -3.51 4.65 8.56
CA LEU A 18 -2.83 5.60 9.45
C LEU A 18 -1.56 4.98 10.04
N LEU A 19 -1.64 3.76 10.55
CA LEU A 19 -0.47 3.05 11.06
C LEU A 19 0.59 2.85 9.96
N SER A 20 0.16 2.47 8.76
CA SER A 20 1.03 2.33 7.59
C SER A 20 1.65 3.67 7.17
N ALA A 21 0.92 4.79 7.30
CA ALA A 21 1.45 6.12 7.05
C ALA A 21 2.58 6.46 8.01
N VAL A 22 2.35 6.30 9.33
CA VAL A 22 3.35 6.61 10.36
C VAL A 22 4.62 5.78 10.18
N THR A 23 4.48 4.47 9.97
CA THR A 23 5.63 3.58 9.74
C THR A 23 6.38 3.93 8.46
N SER A 24 5.66 4.29 7.39
CA SER A 24 6.27 4.72 6.12
C SER A 24 7.05 6.03 6.29
N TYR A 25 6.52 6.97 7.08
CA TYR A 25 7.21 8.25 7.36
C TYR A 25 8.52 8.03 8.08
N GLY A 26 8.51 7.29 9.20
CA GLY A 26 9.72 7.02 9.96
C GLY A 26 10.81 6.35 9.13
N SER A 27 10.45 5.27 8.45
CA SER A 27 11.38 4.52 7.62
C SER A 27 11.78 5.26 6.34
N GLY A 28 10.84 5.96 5.70
CA GLY A 28 11.09 6.68 4.45
C GLY A 28 12.02 7.87 4.61
N ILE A 29 11.90 8.63 5.71
CA ILE A 29 12.81 9.73 6.03
C ILE A 29 14.25 9.21 6.21
N GLU A 30 14.41 8.10 6.90
CA GLU A 30 15.73 7.51 7.12
C GLU A 30 16.38 7.05 5.80
N HIS A 31 15.63 6.36 4.94
CA HIS A 31 16.12 5.97 3.61
C HIS A 31 16.45 7.17 2.72
N ARG A 32 15.69 8.27 2.85
CA ARG A 32 15.97 9.50 2.11
C ARG A 32 17.24 10.18 2.56
N LYS A 33 17.52 10.22 3.88
CA LYS A 33 18.79 10.73 4.43
C LYS A 33 20.00 9.94 3.93
N GLN A 34 19.82 8.64 3.72
CA GLN A 34 20.86 7.74 3.23
C GLN A 34 21.01 7.75 1.70
N HIS A 35 20.30 8.63 0.98
CA HIS A 35 20.30 8.72 -0.49
C HIS A 35 19.85 7.44 -1.21
N TYR A 36 19.00 6.63 -0.57
CA TYR A 36 18.40 5.42 -1.16
C TYR A 36 17.05 5.68 -1.86
N VAL A 37 16.80 6.90 -2.29
CA VAL A 37 15.58 7.26 -3.02
C VAL A 37 15.97 7.77 -4.40
N ASP A 38 15.27 7.24 -5.42
CA ASP A 38 15.32 7.76 -6.77
C ASP A 38 14.11 8.67 -6.98
N ASP A 39 14.33 9.99 -6.96
CA ASP A 39 13.25 10.98 -6.99
C ASP A 39 12.53 11.00 -8.36
N GLU A 40 13.24 10.74 -9.47
CA GLU A 40 12.65 10.72 -10.81
C GLU A 40 11.67 9.56 -10.98
N LEU A 41 12.12 8.35 -10.71
CA LEU A 41 11.30 7.15 -10.81
C LEU A 41 10.17 7.15 -9.77
N THR A 42 10.40 7.69 -8.57
CA THR A 42 9.39 7.90 -7.54
C THR A 42 8.29 8.84 -8.06
N GLY A 43 8.66 9.96 -8.71
CA GLY A 43 7.72 10.89 -9.31
C GLY A 43 6.84 10.22 -10.38
N ILE A 44 7.44 9.44 -11.28
CA ILE A 44 6.70 8.71 -12.31
C ILE A 44 5.75 7.68 -11.69
N ALA A 45 6.19 6.96 -10.67
CA ALA A 45 5.36 6.00 -9.97
C ALA A 45 4.18 6.67 -9.24
N LEU A 46 4.36 7.86 -8.66
CA LEU A 46 3.29 8.64 -8.01
C LEU A 46 2.19 9.04 -8.99
N TRP A 47 2.53 9.38 -10.24
CA TRP A 47 1.55 9.68 -11.28
C TRP A 47 0.60 8.51 -11.56
N GLY A 48 1.06 7.27 -11.40
CA GLY A 48 0.19 6.09 -11.47
C GLY A 48 -0.48 5.78 -10.12
N ALA A 49 0.27 5.84 -9.03
CA ALA A 49 -0.18 5.39 -7.72
C ALA A 49 -1.33 6.22 -7.14
N ILE A 50 -1.32 7.55 -7.32
CA ILE A 50 -2.38 8.45 -6.81
C ILE A 50 -3.73 8.17 -7.48
N PRO A 51 -3.85 8.16 -8.83
CA PRO A 51 -5.10 7.77 -9.49
C PRO A 51 -5.55 6.35 -9.12
N GLY A 52 -4.60 5.40 -9.02
CA GLY A 52 -4.89 4.06 -8.58
C GLY A 52 -5.50 4.01 -7.17
N ALA A 53 -4.94 4.78 -6.23
CA ALA A 53 -5.47 4.89 -4.88
C ALA A 53 -6.88 5.50 -4.86
N MET A 54 -7.14 6.54 -5.66
CA MET A 54 -8.49 7.13 -5.79
C MET A 54 -9.51 6.10 -6.27
N ILE A 55 -9.16 5.35 -7.32
CA ILE A 55 -10.04 4.28 -7.84
C ILE A 55 -10.28 3.23 -6.75
N GLY A 56 -9.25 2.87 -5.97
CA GLY A 56 -9.37 1.93 -4.85
C GLY A 56 -10.33 2.42 -3.77
N VAL A 57 -10.23 3.70 -3.37
CA VAL A 57 -11.15 4.31 -2.40
C VAL A 57 -12.59 4.29 -2.91
N LEU A 58 -12.81 4.73 -4.15
CA LEU A 58 -14.14 4.73 -4.76
C LEU A 58 -14.71 3.30 -4.87
N PHE A 59 -13.87 2.32 -5.18
CA PHE A 59 -14.27 0.92 -5.23
C PHE A 59 -14.75 0.42 -3.86
N VAL A 60 -14.01 0.70 -2.78
CA VAL A 60 -14.41 0.33 -1.41
C VAL A 60 -15.77 0.94 -1.05
N LEU A 61 -15.99 2.20 -1.41
CA LEU A 61 -17.24 2.90 -1.12
C LEU A 61 -18.41 2.39 -1.95
N SER A 62 -18.18 2.02 -3.21
CA SER A 62 -19.24 1.52 -4.09
C SER A 62 -19.67 0.09 -3.77
N THR A 63 -18.78 -0.71 -3.19
CA THR A 63 -19.05 -2.14 -2.94
C THR A 63 -19.89 -2.37 -1.66
N GLY A 64 -19.96 -1.41 -0.76
CA GLY A 64 -20.82 -1.44 0.43
C GLY A 64 -20.71 -2.73 1.24
N THR A 65 -21.83 -3.43 1.45
CA THR A 65 -21.92 -4.68 2.24
C THR A 65 -21.19 -5.87 1.60
N GLU A 66 -21.06 -5.89 0.27
CA GLU A 66 -20.36 -6.95 -0.47
C GLU A 66 -18.84 -6.84 -0.36
N PHE A 67 -18.34 -5.72 0.15
CA PHE A 67 -16.91 -5.47 0.29
C PHE A 67 -16.18 -6.58 1.05
N LYS A 68 -16.82 -7.17 2.05
CA LYS A 68 -16.27 -8.26 2.87
C LYS A 68 -15.87 -9.50 2.05
N ALA A 69 -16.72 -9.89 1.09
CA ALA A 69 -16.46 -11.04 0.21
C ALA A 69 -15.32 -10.72 -0.78
N VAL A 70 -15.38 -9.54 -1.39
CA VAL A 70 -14.37 -9.06 -2.34
C VAL A 70 -13.01 -8.93 -1.67
N PHE A 71 -12.96 -8.35 -0.46
CA PHE A 71 -11.73 -8.21 0.33
C PHE A 71 -11.10 -9.59 0.64
N LYS A 72 -11.91 -10.56 1.08
CA LYS A 72 -11.42 -11.92 1.37
C LYS A 72 -10.82 -12.57 0.12
N LEU A 73 -11.52 -12.50 -1.00
CA LEU A 73 -11.06 -13.07 -2.27
C LEU A 73 -9.77 -12.41 -2.73
N LEU A 74 -9.70 -11.10 -2.68
CA LEU A 74 -8.51 -10.33 -3.06
C LEU A 74 -7.32 -10.66 -2.15
N SER A 75 -7.56 -10.78 -0.83
CA SER A 75 -6.53 -11.15 0.14
C SER A 75 -5.96 -12.54 -0.14
N ILE A 76 -6.81 -13.52 -0.44
CA ILE A 76 -6.38 -14.89 -0.78
C ILE A 76 -5.50 -14.85 -2.04
N VAL A 77 -5.90 -14.11 -3.08
CA VAL A 77 -5.14 -13.99 -4.32
C VAL A 77 -3.77 -13.35 -4.08
N VAL A 78 -3.73 -12.25 -3.32
CA VAL A 78 -2.48 -11.53 -3.04
C VAL A 78 -1.55 -12.38 -2.17
N VAL A 79 -2.05 -12.98 -1.10
CA VAL A 79 -1.24 -13.86 -0.23
C VAL A 79 -0.76 -15.08 -1.00
N GLY A 80 -1.62 -15.71 -1.79
CA GLY A 80 -1.25 -16.85 -2.65
C GLY A 80 -0.15 -16.45 -3.65
N PHE A 81 -0.24 -15.28 -4.27
CA PHE A 81 0.78 -14.77 -5.17
C PHE A 81 2.13 -14.55 -4.46
N VAL A 82 2.10 -14.00 -3.25
CA VAL A 82 3.31 -13.79 -2.44
C VAL A 82 3.96 -15.11 -2.07
N ILE A 83 3.18 -16.08 -1.58
CA ILE A 83 3.67 -17.41 -1.25
C ILE A 83 4.29 -18.07 -2.50
N TYR A 84 3.58 -18.04 -3.63
CA TYR A 84 4.09 -18.57 -4.89
C TYR A 84 5.44 -17.94 -5.28
N LYS A 85 5.56 -16.62 -5.19
CA LYS A 85 6.82 -15.91 -5.47
C LYS A 85 7.93 -16.28 -4.50
N MET A 86 7.62 -16.42 -3.20
CA MET A 86 8.60 -16.85 -2.19
C MET A 86 9.11 -18.28 -2.46
N VAL A 87 8.20 -19.22 -2.71
CA VAL A 87 8.55 -20.61 -3.02
C VAL A 87 9.40 -20.68 -4.29
N LYS A 88 8.98 -19.97 -5.34
CA LYS A 88 9.77 -19.92 -6.59
C LYS A 88 11.16 -19.32 -6.38
N ARG A 89 11.31 -18.34 -5.49
CA ARG A 89 12.61 -17.72 -5.17
C ARG A 89 13.51 -18.69 -4.38
N LEU A 90 12.93 -19.50 -3.50
CA LEU A 90 13.66 -20.52 -2.74
C LEU A 90 14.12 -21.68 -3.64
N SER A 91 13.35 -21.99 -4.69
CA SER A 91 13.65 -23.09 -5.62
C SER A 91 14.65 -22.70 -6.74
N HIS A 92 14.85 -21.41 -7.01
CA HIS A 92 15.84 -20.91 -7.95
C HIS A 92 16.96 -20.21 -7.21
N ASN A 93 18.19 -20.67 -7.41
CA ASN A 93 19.39 -19.94 -6.99
C ASN A 93 19.27 -18.50 -7.49
N PRO A 94 19.42 -17.50 -6.60
CA PRO A 94 19.42 -16.12 -7.03
C PRO A 94 20.77 -15.82 -7.69
N SER A 95 20.99 -16.30 -8.90
CA SER A 95 21.96 -15.67 -9.76
C SER A 95 21.49 -14.23 -9.94
N LEU A 96 22.28 -13.33 -9.43
CA LEU A 96 22.17 -11.89 -9.52
C LEU A 96 22.12 -11.49 -11.00
N ILE A 97 20.97 -11.66 -11.64
CA ILE A 97 20.70 -11.01 -12.89
C ILE A 97 20.36 -9.57 -12.50
N GLU A 98 21.39 -8.75 -12.35
CA GLU A 98 21.27 -7.32 -12.62
C GLU A 98 20.90 -7.22 -14.09
N ASP A 99 19.61 -7.29 -14.34
CA ASP A 99 19.05 -7.09 -15.66
C ASP A 99 19.26 -5.60 -16.01
N GLN A 100 20.34 -5.32 -16.72
CA GLN A 100 20.71 -3.99 -17.22
C GLN A 100 19.79 -3.52 -18.38
N GLY A 101 18.55 -4.00 -18.40
CA GLY A 101 17.54 -3.58 -19.36
C GLY A 101 17.17 -2.10 -19.21
N GLN A 102 16.56 -1.55 -20.25
CA GLN A 102 16.06 -0.17 -20.21
C GLN A 102 14.91 -0.02 -19.19
N VAL A 103 14.82 1.14 -18.56
CA VAL A 103 13.75 1.50 -17.64
C VAL A 103 12.42 1.55 -18.39
N GLU A 104 11.42 0.81 -17.92
CA GLU A 104 10.12 0.71 -18.57
C GLU A 104 9.09 1.59 -17.84
N LEU A 105 9.14 2.90 -18.08
CA LEU A 105 8.34 3.92 -17.38
C LEU A 105 6.84 3.64 -17.43
N LYS A 106 6.30 3.21 -18.58
CA LYS A 106 4.87 2.89 -18.71
C LYS A 106 4.44 1.73 -17.84
N LYS A 107 5.25 0.66 -17.80
CA LYS A 107 4.97 -0.51 -16.95
C LYS A 107 5.15 -0.16 -15.46
N LEU A 108 6.13 0.67 -15.13
CA LEU A 108 6.32 1.17 -13.77
C LEU A 108 5.09 1.95 -13.29
N SER A 109 4.60 2.90 -14.09
CA SER A 109 3.41 3.70 -13.75
C SER A 109 2.16 2.81 -13.63
N ALA A 110 1.94 1.86 -14.55
CA ALA A 110 0.82 0.91 -14.49
C ALA A 110 0.88 0.00 -13.26
N ALA A 111 2.06 -0.56 -12.95
CA ALA A 111 2.26 -1.37 -11.75
C ALA A 111 2.06 -0.55 -10.47
N SER A 112 2.47 0.72 -10.48
CA SER A 112 2.25 1.64 -9.36
C SER A 112 0.78 2.02 -9.19
N ALA A 113 0.03 2.17 -10.29
CA ALA A 113 -1.42 2.37 -10.24
C ALA A 113 -2.14 1.17 -9.59
N PHE A 114 -1.74 -0.03 -9.97
CA PHE A 114 -2.26 -1.25 -9.34
C PHE A 114 -1.87 -1.34 -7.86
N GLY A 115 -0.64 -0.94 -7.51
CA GLY A 115 -0.18 -0.83 -6.13
C GLY A 115 -1.01 0.16 -5.31
N GLY A 116 -1.29 1.35 -5.85
CA GLY A 116 -2.14 2.36 -5.21
C GLY A 116 -3.56 1.86 -4.98
N PHE A 117 -4.16 1.22 -6.00
CA PHE A 117 -5.47 0.58 -5.88
C PHE A 117 -5.51 -0.44 -4.74
N LEU A 118 -4.58 -1.41 -4.74
CA LEU A 118 -4.53 -2.44 -3.70
C LEU A 118 -4.24 -1.87 -2.31
N SER A 119 -3.38 -0.86 -2.21
CA SER A 119 -3.10 -0.17 -0.95
C SER A 119 -4.36 0.40 -0.31
N SER A 120 -5.20 1.05 -1.11
CA SER A 120 -6.44 1.67 -0.64
C SER A 120 -7.53 0.66 -0.32
N VAL A 121 -7.60 -0.46 -1.06
CA VAL A 121 -8.61 -1.52 -0.87
C VAL A 121 -8.27 -2.41 0.32
N MET A 122 -7.01 -2.82 0.44
CA MET A 122 -6.58 -3.80 1.45
C MET A 122 -6.05 -3.15 2.72
N ALA A 123 -5.86 -1.83 2.73
CA ALA A 123 -5.23 -1.09 3.82
C ALA A 123 -3.85 -1.64 4.23
N ILE A 124 -3.20 -2.34 3.32
CA ILE A 124 -1.84 -2.86 3.48
C ILE A 124 -0.94 -1.92 2.69
N GLY A 125 0.06 -1.34 3.35
CA GLY A 125 1.04 -0.54 2.62
C GLY A 125 1.53 -1.28 1.38
N ALA A 126 1.37 -0.68 0.19
CA ALA A 126 1.67 -1.33 -1.09
C ALA A 126 3.17 -1.55 -1.37
N GLY A 127 4.03 -1.48 -0.35
CA GLY A 127 5.46 -1.77 -0.46
C GLY A 127 5.74 -3.12 -1.11
N MET A 128 4.86 -4.09 -0.87
CA MET A 128 4.92 -5.41 -1.48
C MET A 128 4.80 -5.39 -3.02
N ILE A 129 4.17 -4.36 -3.59
CA ILE A 129 4.02 -4.16 -5.04
C ILE A 129 5.02 -3.14 -5.53
N TYR A 130 5.22 -2.03 -4.82
CA TYR A 130 6.12 -0.97 -5.25
C TYR A 130 7.58 -1.43 -5.30
N VAL A 131 8.05 -2.22 -4.31
CA VAL A 131 9.43 -2.73 -4.32
C VAL A 131 9.72 -3.59 -5.57
N PRO A 132 8.91 -4.62 -5.89
CA PRO A 132 9.09 -5.35 -7.15
C PRO A 132 8.95 -4.46 -8.39
N ALA A 133 7.98 -3.53 -8.42
CA ALA A 133 7.79 -2.62 -9.56
C ALA A 133 9.03 -1.76 -9.80
N MET A 134 9.58 -1.14 -8.75
CA MET A 134 10.81 -0.36 -8.82
C MET A 134 12.02 -1.22 -9.24
N LYS A 135 12.10 -2.45 -8.75
CA LYS A 135 13.20 -3.34 -9.09
C LYS A 135 13.11 -3.85 -10.54
N PHE A 136 11.94 -4.30 -10.99
CA PHE A 136 11.81 -4.94 -12.31
C PHE A 136 11.63 -3.93 -13.44
N PHE A 137 10.84 -2.89 -13.24
CA PHE A 137 10.56 -1.90 -14.28
C PHE A 137 11.42 -0.64 -14.15
N GLY A 138 11.73 -0.24 -12.91
CA GLY A 138 12.64 0.87 -12.63
C GLY A 138 14.12 0.50 -12.66
N LYS A 139 14.45 -0.82 -12.71
CA LYS A 139 15.83 -1.33 -12.71
C LYS A 139 16.67 -0.84 -11.53
N LEU A 140 16.03 -0.56 -10.40
CA LEU A 140 16.71 -0.11 -9.21
C LEU A 140 17.31 -1.29 -8.42
N GLU A 141 18.45 -1.04 -7.80
CA GLU A 141 19.00 -1.91 -6.75
C GLU A 141 17.99 -2.10 -5.62
N THR A 142 18.05 -3.22 -4.92
CA THR A 142 17.07 -3.57 -3.88
C THR A 142 16.95 -2.49 -2.81
N ARG A 143 18.05 -1.88 -2.36
CA ARG A 143 18.03 -0.81 -1.34
C ARG A 143 17.33 0.46 -1.84
N LYS A 144 17.65 0.89 -3.06
CA LYS A 144 16.98 2.03 -3.70
C LYS A 144 15.51 1.73 -4.01
N ALA A 145 15.18 0.52 -4.43
CA ALA A 145 13.81 0.11 -4.67
C ALA A 145 12.97 0.16 -3.38
N ILE A 146 13.52 -0.27 -2.23
CA ILE A 146 12.88 -0.17 -0.93
C ILE A 146 12.70 1.30 -0.54
N GLY A 147 13.76 2.11 -0.58
CA GLY A 147 13.69 3.53 -0.23
C GLY A 147 12.69 4.31 -1.08
N SER A 148 12.71 4.11 -2.40
CA SER A 148 11.76 4.73 -3.32
C SER A 148 10.31 4.27 -3.06
N SER A 149 10.09 2.97 -2.76
CA SER A 149 8.77 2.46 -2.43
C SER A 149 8.21 3.08 -1.13
N LEU A 150 9.04 3.23 -0.11
CA LEU A 150 8.65 3.90 1.14
C LEU A 150 8.30 5.38 0.90
N ASN A 151 9.04 6.06 0.03
CA ASN A 151 8.76 7.44 -0.33
C ASN A 151 7.43 7.58 -1.10
N ILE A 152 7.09 6.63 -1.98
CA ILE A 152 5.76 6.58 -2.61
C ILE A 152 4.68 6.40 -1.53
N MET A 153 4.88 5.48 -0.58
CA MET A 153 3.92 5.22 0.49
C MET A 153 3.71 6.43 1.40
N MET A 154 4.75 7.22 1.68
CA MET A 154 4.65 8.46 2.47
C MET A 154 3.66 9.46 1.87
N ILE A 155 3.40 9.41 0.58
CA ILE A 155 2.49 10.32 -0.13
C ILE A 155 1.14 9.65 -0.39
N VAL A 156 1.16 8.43 -0.94
CA VAL A 156 -0.06 7.73 -1.37
C VAL A 156 -0.93 7.31 -0.19
N VAL A 157 -0.32 6.85 0.90
CA VAL A 157 -1.10 6.34 2.05
C VAL A 157 -1.83 7.47 2.79
N PRO A 158 -1.20 8.61 3.16
CA PRO A 158 -1.94 9.75 3.71
C PRO A 158 -3.01 10.29 2.78
N PHE A 159 -2.73 10.30 1.47
CA PHE A 159 -3.72 10.69 0.47
C PHE A 159 -4.94 9.75 0.48
N ALA A 160 -4.73 8.43 0.56
CA ALA A 160 -5.80 7.45 0.67
C ALA A 160 -6.60 7.62 1.98
N VAL A 161 -5.93 7.89 3.11
CA VAL A 161 -6.58 8.19 4.40
C VAL A 161 -7.49 9.41 4.27
N LEU A 162 -6.97 10.50 3.71
CA LEU A 162 -7.75 11.73 3.52
C LEU A 162 -8.95 11.49 2.61
N ALA A 163 -8.77 10.77 1.51
CA ALA A 163 -9.84 10.44 0.58
C ALA A 163 -10.93 9.60 1.27
N HIS A 164 -10.56 8.56 2.02
CA HIS A 164 -11.52 7.78 2.82
C HIS A 164 -12.24 8.65 3.83
N PHE A 165 -11.53 9.53 4.55
CA PHE A 165 -12.11 10.41 5.57
C PHE A 165 -13.11 11.41 4.99
N ILE A 166 -12.79 12.03 3.85
CA ILE A 166 -13.66 13.02 3.19
C ILE A 166 -14.95 12.36 2.69
N LEU A 167 -14.85 11.13 2.19
CA LEU A 167 -15.96 10.40 1.57
C LEU A 167 -16.81 9.62 2.59
N LEU A 168 -16.42 9.57 3.87
CA LEU A 168 -17.22 8.97 4.94
C LEU A 168 -18.48 9.79 5.23
N ASN A 169 -19.60 9.10 5.49
CA ASN A 169 -20.83 9.70 6.00
C ASN A 169 -20.64 10.24 7.44
N ASN A 170 -21.41 11.26 7.82
CA ASN A 170 -21.33 11.89 9.16
C ASN A 170 -21.46 10.88 10.29
N TYR A 171 -22.36 9.91 10.18
CA TYR A 171 -22.52 8.83 11.17
C TYR A 171 -21.26 7.96 11.35
N GLN A 172 -20.55 7.69 10.25
CA GLN A 172 -19.31 6.92 10.29
C GLN A 172 -18.14 7.73 10.83
N ARG A 173 -18.15 9.07 10.60
CA ARG A 173 -17.14 9.98 11.15
C ARG A 173 -17.25 10.08 12.67
N GLU A 174 -18.46 10.23 13.23
CA GLU A 174 -18.65 10.28 14.67
C GLU A 174 -18.13 9.02 15.36
N LYS A 175 -18.40 7.86 14.78
CA LYS A 175 -17.89 6.59 15.32
C LYS A 175 -16.38 6.40 15.18
N LEU A 176 -15.71 7.16 14.33
CA LEU A 176 -14.26 7.07 14.13
C LEU A 176 -13.49 7.68 15.31
N PHE A 177 -14.11 8.66 15.99
CA PHE A 177 -13.56 9.35 17.16
C PHE A 177 -14.00 8.72 18.49
N ASP A 178 -14.55 7.51 18.45
CA ASP A 178 -14.86 6.78 19.68
C ASP A 178 -13.56 6.49 20.45
N GLU A 179 -13.52 6.82 21.73
CA GLU A 179 -12.31 6.84 22.59
C GLU A 179 -11.52 5.53 22.55
N SER A 180 -12.20 4.41 22.40
CA SER A 180 -11.57 3.07 22.32
C SER A 180 -10.65 2.88 21.10
N ILE A 181 -10.94 3.55 19.99
CA ILE A 181 -10.21 3.42 18.74
C ILE A 181 -8.99 4.36 18.73
N LEU A 182 -9.15 5.58 19.28
CA LEU A 182 -8.04 6.51 19.46
C LEU A 182 -6.99 5.94 20.42
N LEU A 183 -7.41 5.31 21.51
CA LEU A 183 -6.51 4.64 22.47
C LEU A 183 -5.76 3.48 21.82
N ALA A 184 -6.42 2.63 21.02
CA ALA A 184 -5.77 1.53 20.32
C ALA A 184 -4.72 2.03 19.31
N SER A 185 -4.99 3.12 18.61
CA SER A 185 -4.02 3.70 17.65
C SER A 185 -2.82 4.34 18.35
N LEU A 186 -3.02 4.92 19.54
CA LEU A 186 -1.94 5.50 20.37
C LEU A 186 -1.03 4.44 20.99
N ILE A 187 -1.57 3.26 21.32
CA ILE A 187 -0.80 2.14 21.89
C ILE A 187 0.06 1.46 20.79
N CYS A 188 -0.36 1.55 19.53
CA CYS A 188 0.38 0.98 18.40
C CYS A 188 1.46 1.93 17.82
N LEU A 189 1.55 3.16 18.28
CA LEU A 189 2.59 4.16 17.95
C LEU A 189 3.76 4.07 18.91
#